data_dd69ce3507f8e8b967f2937924d68e49
#
_entry.id   dd69ce3507f8e8b967f2937924d68e49
#
_cell.length_a   1.000
_cell.length_b   1.000
_cell.length_c   1.000
_cell.angle_alpha   90.00
_cell.angle_beta   90.00
_cell.angle_gamma   90.00
#
_symmetry.space_group_name_H-M   'P 1'
#
loop_
_entity.id
_entity.type
_entity.pdbx_description
1 polymer ?
#
loop_
_entity_poly.entity_id
_entity_poly.type
_entity_poly.pdbx_seq_one_letter_code
_entity_poly.pdbx_strand_id
1 'polypeptide(L)'
;MKKIFLLSAIIASFSLQAQFIVSIQAPVDFKDHDAILYTLNGSKDIIFSKEKIKNNTWTFQYPKNYMGMMKVYFPDSNNTFNFISENKNVNIKLETQANKIKDVIYLDEANERMSNLQEGSQKKELILPALSQIKEYYKDNTEFGKALKTEISRLSRSSEGINPTQHPFIYYYNTNYSKFLSNDASKKVSQDDIINFIDKSNDMLETSSLLRPVLVSYLNTGGNTNVSTSVDKLLDRLKVETPRGQTVLSELIDIFDVYDMQDFKNKYLGMAKNLKCTITDRLASTLKSNANVEIGAVFPNYNFHIPINTNAKTLHDIKADNKIVIFWSSTCSHCESELPQLLAKYNDLKARNIQIVALSLDTDKDSYTKKITAFPWVNDSELKGWNSSYADTYNVHATPTYFILDANNKIINKPEHVGDVLEYFKVK
;
A
#
# COMPACT_ATOMS: atom_id res chain seq x y z
N MET A 1 19.33 -27.09 -65.51
CA MET A 1 19.60 -25.81 -64.85
C MET A 1 18.57 -25.58 -63.77
N LYS A 2 18.91 -25.92 -62.52
CA LYS A 2 18.02 -25.72 -61.37
C LYS A 2 18.37 -24.38 -60.72
N LYS A 3 17.45 -23.43 -60.76
CA LYS A 3 17.60 -22.14 -60.08
C LYS A 3 17.24 -22.33 -58.58
N ILE A 4 18.22 -22.19 -57.72
CA ILE A 4 18.07 -22.13 -56.26
C ILE A 4 17.69 -20.69 -55.91
N PHE A 5 16.48 -20.46 -55.43
CA PHE A 5 16.07 -19.18 -54.83
C PHE A 5 16.53 -19.21 -53.35
N LEU A 6 17.54 -18.38 -53.08
CA LEU A 6 17.91 -18.06 -51.68
C LEU A 6 16.91 -17.07 -51.13
N LEU A 7 16.07 -17.54 -50.22
CA LEU A 7 15.15 -16.69 -49.43
C LEU A 7 15.94 -16.12 -48.27
N SER A 8 16.40 -14.86 -48.38
CA SER A 8 17.05 -14.12 -47.29
C SER A 8 15.95 -13.72 -46.28
N ALA A 9 15.83 -14.44 -45.19
CA ALA A 9 15.03 -14.03 -44.03
C ALA A 9 15.71 -12.84 -43.33
N ILE A 10 15.23 -11.64 -43.58
CA ILE A 10 15.58 -10.44 -42.78
C ILE A 10 14.94 -10.61 -41.42
N ILE A 11 15.69 -11.05 -40.44
CA ILE A 11 15.30 -11.00 -39.02
C ILE A 11 15.42 -9.52 -38.62
N ALA A 12 14.32 -8.79 -38.70
CA ALA A 12 14.19 -7.48 -38.08
C ALA A 12 14.26 -7.64 -36.57
N SER A 13 15.43 -7.43 -36.00
CA SER A 13 15.59 -7.28 -34.55
C SER A 13 14.89 -5.99 -34.14
N PHE A 14 13.63 -6.07 -33.73
CA PHE A 14 13.00 -4.98 -33.00
C PHE A 14 13.73 -4.85 -31.65
N SER A 15 14.74 -4.00 -31.60
CA SER A 15 15.23 -3.46 -30.34
C SER A 15 14.07 -2.65 -29.75
N LEU A 16 13.41 -3.18 -28.73
CA LEU A 16 12.52 -2.39 -27.89
C LEU A 16 13.37 -1.28 -27.28
N GLN A 17 13.35 -0.09 -27.89
CA GLN A 17 13.96 1.09 -27.29
C GLN A 17 13.13 1.42 -26.05
N ALA A 18 13.80 1.50 -24.89
CA ALA A 18 13.18 1.96 -23.67
C ALA A 18 12.64 3.39 -23.86
N GLN A 19 11.41 3.64 -23.44
CA GLN A 19 10.83 4.99 -23.47
C GLN A 19 11.57 5.91 -22.49
N PHE A 20 11.91 5.39 -21.30
CA PHE A 20 12.78 6.04 -20.31
C PHE A 20 13.50 4.98 -19.45
N ILE A 21 14.53 5.44 -18.76
CA ILE A 21 15.37 4.61 -17.90
C ILE A 21 15.29 5.13 -16.45
N VAL A 22 15.16 4.21 -15.50
CA VAL A 22 15.32 4.50 -14.06
C VAL A 22 16.67 3.92 -13.62
N SER A 23 17.58 4.78 -13.17
CA SER A 23 18.92 4.42 -12.68
C SER A 23 19.04 4.77 -11.21
N ILE A 24 19.38 3.78 -10.37
CA ILE A 24 19.51 3.94 -8.91
C ILE A 24 20.92 3.52 -8.54
N GLN A 25 21.72 4.47 -8.10
CA GLN A 25 23.10 4.25 -7.66
C GLN A 25 23.15 4.11 -6.14
N ALA A 26 23.80 3.07 -5.66
CA ALA A 26 24.04 2.84 -4.24
C ALA A 26 25.54 2.94 -3.87
N PRO A 27 25.87 3.23 -2.60
CA PRO A 27 27.22 3.06 -2.08
C PRO A 27 27.70 1.60 -2.17
N VAL A 28 29.01 1.40 -2.20
CA VAL A 28 29.63 0.06 -2.34
C VAL A 28 29.30 -0.88 -1.16
N ASP A 29 29.01 -0.33 0.00
CA ASP A 29 28.68 -1.05 1.22
C ASP A 29 27.20 -1.42 1.36
N PHE A 30 26.34 -0.99 0.44
CA PHE A 30 24.92 -1.38 0.40
C PHE A 30 24.81 -2.82 -0.12
N LYS A 31 24.17 -3.69 0.66
CA LYS A 31 24.26 -5.15 0.47
C LYS A 31 23.14 -5.76 -0.39
N ASP A 32 22.14 -4.98 -0.76
CA ASP A 32 21.07 -5.49 -1.61
C ASP A 32 21.57 -5.80 -3.02
N HIS A 33 21.25 -7.03 -3.48
CA HIS A 33 21.60 -7.48 -4.82
C HIS A 33 20.45 -7.23 -5.81
N ASP A 34 19.24 -7.37 -5.32
CA ASP A 34 18.02 -7.25 -6.12
C ASP A 34 17.27 -5.97 -5.76
N ALA A 35 16.67 -5.33 -6.78
CA ALA A 35 15.69 -4.27 -6.59
C ALA A 35 14.45 -4.56 -7.42
N ILE A 36 13.27 -4.31 -6.87
CA ILE A 36 11.98 -4.52 -7.53
C ILE A 36 11.34 -3.16 -7.75
N LEU A 37 11.03 -2.86 -9.01
CA LEU A 37 10.33 -1.65 -9.42
C LEU A 37 8.83 -1.93 -9.50
N TYR A 38 8.05 -1.06 -8.90
CA TYR A 38 6.58 -1.08 -8.95
C TYR A 38 6.06 0.17 -9.62
N THR A 39 4.94 0.01 -10.31
CA THR A 39 4.04 1.06 -10.75
C THR A 39 2.77 1.03 -9.91
N LEU A 40 1.94 2.06 -10.01
CA LEU A 40 0.73 2.20 -9.21
C LEU A 40 -0.52 2.05 -10.07
N ASN A 41 -1.55 1.38 -9.53
CA ASN A 41 -2.90 1.37 -10.09
C ASN A 41 -3.92 1.53 -8.94
N GLY A 42 -4.45 2.72 -8.77
CA GLY A 42 -5.20 3.12 -7.58
C GLY A 42 -4.29 3.17 -6.35
N SER A 43 -4.53 2.32 -5.37
CA SER A 43 -3.67 2.13 -4.19
C SER A 43 -2.78 0.88 -4.28
N LYS A 44 -2.87 0.13 -5.40
CA LYS A 44 -2.19 -1.16 -5.54
C LYS A 44 -0.85 -1.00 -6.25
N ASP A 45 0.20 -1.51 -5.61
CA ASP A 45 1.53 -1.65 -6.22
C ASP A 45 1.50 -2.79 -7.24
N ILE A 46 1.92 -2.51 -8.47
CA ILE A 46 2.02 -3.49 -9.57
C ILE A 46 3.49 -3.72 -9.87
N ILE A 47 3.98 -4.94 -9.71
CA ILE A 47 5.36 -5.28 -10.05
C ILE A 47 5.58 -5.02 -11.54
N PHE A 48 6.55 -4.17 -11.84
CA PHE A 48 6.99 -3.93 -13.21
C PHE A 48 8.15 -4.86 -13.58
N SER A 49 9.27 -4.79 -12.84
CA SER A 49 10.44 -5.65 -13.08
C SER A 49 11.28 -5.80 -11.81
N LYS A 50 12.12 -6.84 -11.85
CA LYS A 50 13.15 -7.09 -10.84
C LYS A 50 14.51 -7.07 -11.54
N GLU A 51 15.43 -6.26 -11.03
CA GLU A 51 16.76 -6.09 -11.58
C GLU A 51 17.83 -6.41 -10.54
N LYS A 52 18.98 -6.89 -11.04
CA LYS A 52 20.18 -7.11 -10.22
C LYS A 52 21.12 -5.93 -10.34
N ILE A 53 21.82 -5.65 -9.24
CA ILE A 53 22.84 -4.60 -9.22
C ILE A 53 24.01 -4.93 -10.18
N LYS A 54 24.45 -3.93 -10.93
CA LYS A 54 25.67 -3.98 -11.78
C LYS A 54 26.42 -2.68 -11.59
N ASN A 55 27.71 -2.76 -11.26
CA ASN A 55 28.54 -1.57 -11.04
C ASN A 55 27.89 -0.57 -10.04
N ASN A 56 27.39 -1.06 -8.93
CA ASN A 56 26.68 -0.31 -7.89
C ASN A 56 25.41 0.42 -8.38
N THR A 57 24.80 -0.04 -9.47
CA THR A 57 23.62 0.59 -10.06
C THR A 57 22.60 -0.45 -10.47
N TRP A 58 21.32 -0.22 -10.14
CA TRP A 58 20.18 -0.90 -10.75
C TRP A 58 19.67 -0.05 -11.88
N THR A 59 19.39 -0.67 -13.03
CA THR A 59 18.91 0.00 -14.23
C THR A 59 17.65 -0.66 -14.74
N PHE A 60 16.53 0.02 -14.68
CA PHE A 60 15.24 -0.43 -15.18
C PHE A 60 14.92 0.27 -16.49
N GLN A 61 14.60 -0.51 -17.52
CA GLN A 61 14.20 0.01 -18.83
C GLN A 61 12.69 -0.05 -18.97
N TYR A 62 12.02 1.09 -19.03
CA TYR A 62 10.56 1.15 -19.15
C TYR A 62 10.15 1.34 -20.62
N PRO A 63 9.40 0.37 -21.23
CA PRO A 63 9.17 0.36 -22.68
C PRO A 63 7.95 1.16 -23.13
N LYS A 64 7.20 1.73 -22.19
CA LYS A 64 5.92 2.43 -22.45
C LYS A 64 5.92 3.82 -21.82
N ASN A 65 4.94 4.64 -22.19
CA ASN A 65 4.64 5.85 -21.45
C ASN A 65 4.09 5.51 -20.07
N TYR A 66 4.60 6.17 -19.05
CA TYR A 66 4.09 6.11 -17.69
C TYR A 66 4.31 7.46 -17.00
N MET A 67 3.23 8.13 -16.65
CA MET A 67 3.23 9.31 -15.78
C MET A 67 2.59 8.93 -14.47
N GLY A 68 3.34 9.00 -13.38
CA GLY A 68 2.80 8.57 -12.10
C GLY A 68 3.86 8.29 -11.04
N MET A 69 3.39 7.89 -9.89
CA MET A 69 4.24 7.42 -8.81
C MET A 69 4.80 6.04 -9.13
N MET A 70 6.04 5.83 -8.77
CA MET A 70 6.76 4.57 -8.80
C MET A 70 7.33 4.28 -7.42
N LYS A 71 7.56 3.01 -7.12
CA LYS A 71 8.16 2.55 -5.88
C LYS A 71 9.27 1.56 -6.19
N VAL A 72 10.38 1.68 -5.48
CA VAL A 72 11.42 0.65 -5.45
C VAL A 72 11.44 -0.02 -4.09
N TYR A 73 11.59 -1.33 -4.11
CA TYR A 73 11.74 -2.16 -2.93
C TYR A 73 13.00 -3.01 -3.04
N PHE A 74 13.79 -3.04 -1.98
CA PHE A 74 15.02 -3.82 -1.82
C PHE A 74 14.76 -4.98 -0.86
N PRO A 75 14.64 -6.23 -1.37
CA PRO A 75 14.18 -7.36 -0.57
C PRO A 75 15.11 -7.76 0.58
N ASP A 76 16.44 -7.62 0.40
CA ASP A 76 17.41 -8.09 1.39
C ASP A 76 17.46 -7.19 2.63
N SER A 77 17.29 -5.89 2.46
CA SER A 77 17.29 -4.89 3.55
C SER A 77 15.90 -4.43 3.99
N ASN A 78 14.86 -4.82 3.25
CA ASN A 78 13.49 -4.33 3.40
C ASN A 78 13.39 -2.78 3.31
N ASN A 79 14.29 -2.17 2.53
CA ASN A 79 14.22 -0.74 2.26
C ASN A 79 13.24 -0.47 1.11
N THR A 80 12.60 0.70 1.14
CA THR A 80 11.71 1.15 0.06
C THR A 80 11.68 2.67 0.01
N PHE A 81 11.46 3.21 -1.18
CA PHE A 81 11.16 4.63 -1.37
C PHE A 81 10.32 4.84 -2.62
N ASN A 82 9.65 5.99 -2.68
CA ASN A 82 8.81 6.39 -3.80
C ASN A 82 9.47 7.52 -4.59
N PHE A 83 9.18 7.56 -5.88
CA PHE A 83 9.58 8.62 -6.78
C PHE A 83 8.53 8.75 -7.90
N ILE A 84 8.71 9.68 -8.82
CA ILE A 84 7.76 9.90 -9.92
C ILE A 84 8.41 9.68 -11.28
N SER A 85 7.59 9.38 -12.28
CA SER A 85 7.95 9.43 -13.69
C SER A 85 7.09 10.45 -14.44
N GLU A 86 7.73 11.24 -15.26
CA GLU A 86 7.12 12.12 -16.27
C GLU A 86 7.55 11.73 -17.70
N ASN A 87 7.73 10.42 -17.96
CA ASN A 87 8.26 9.86 -19.21
C ASN A 87 9.68 10.36 -19.56
N LYS A 88 10.46 10.71 -18.56
CA LYS A 88 11.86 11.13 -18.66
C LYS A 88 12.73 10.19 -17.84
N ASN A 89 14.02 10.14 -18.17
CA ASN A 89 14.96 9.35 -17.37
C ASN A 89 15.00 9.84 -15.93
N VAL A 90 14.98 8.89 -15.01
CA VAL A 90 15.07 9.12 -13.56
C VAL A 90 16.43 8.67 -13.08
N ASN A 91 17.14 9.55 -12.37
CA ASN A 91 18.45 9.27 -11.82
C ASN A 91 18.45 9.53 -10.31
N ILE A 92 18.78 8.50 -9.55
CA ILE A 92 18.71 8.52 -8.09
C ILE A 92 20.04 8.04 -7.53
N LYS A 93 20.51 8.69 -6.47
CA LYS A 93 21.66 8.26 -5.66
C LYS A 93 21.20 8.02 -4.24
N LEU A 94 21.56 6.86 -3.69
CA LEU A 94 21.23 6.52 -2.31
C LEU A 94 22.37 6.92 -1.37
N GLU A 95 22.02 7.45 -0.21
CA GLU A 95 22.89 7.50 0.96
C GLU A 95 22.39 6.48 1.98
N THR A 96 23.31 5.66 2.49
CA THR A 96 22.98 4.56 3.38
C THR A 96 23.82 4.60 4.66
N GLN A 97 23.25 4.02 5.71
CA GLN A 97 23.95 3.80 6.98
C GLN A 97 23.49 2.46 7.57
N ALA A 98 24.42 1.57 7.88
CA ALA A 98 24.12 0.24 8.42
C ALA A 98 23.10 -0.56 7.56
N ASN A 99 23.27 -0.53 6.26
CA ASN A 99 22.37 -1.13 5.25
C ASN A 99 20.92 -0.59 5.27
N LYS A 100 20.69 0.59 5.83
CA LYS A 100 19.42 1.31 5.75
C LYS A 100 19.59 2.55 4.89
N ILE A 101 18.59 2.87 4.09
CA ILE A 101 18.56 4.11 3.33
C ILE A 101 18.38 5.25 4.32
N LYS A 102 19.39 6.13 4.37
CA LYS A 102 19.38 7.35 5.18
C LYS A 102 18.76 8.51 4.42
N ASP A 103 19.11 8.61 3.13
CA ASP A 103 18.61 9.67 2.27
C ASP A 103 18.53 9.20 0.81
N VAL A 104 17.63 9.82 0.04
CA VAL A 104 17.40 9.58 -1.37
C VAL A 104 17.63 10.88 -2.14
N ILE A 105 18.76 10.95 -2.85
CA ILE A 105 19.14 12.13 -3.61
C ILE A 105 18.63 11.98 -5.03
N TYR A 106 17.70 12.83 -5.43
CA TYR A 106 17.17 12.90 -6.79
C TYR A 106 18.08 13.78 -7.64
N LEU A 107 18.55 13.24 -8.77
CA LEU A 107 19.44 13.92 -9.70
C LEU A 107 18.69 14.42 -10.95
N ASP A 108 17.41 14.16 -11.04
CA ASP A 108 16.51 14.67 -12.08
C ASP A 108 15.58 15.75 -11.52
N GLU A 109 15.29 16.76 -12.34
CA GLU A 109 14.53 17.95 -11.95
C GLU A 109 13.12 17.61 -11.43
N ALA A 110 12.45 16.62 -12.03
CA ALA A 110 11.07 16.30 -11.66
C ALA A 110 10.98 15.74 -10.25
N ASN A 111 11.85 14.80 -9.89
CA ASN A 111 11.85 14.19 -8.57
C ASN A 111 12.38 15.14 -7.49
N GLU A 112 13.43 15.93 -7.79
CA GLU A 112 13.89 16.98 -6.86
C GLU A 112 12.77 17.97 -6.56
N ARG A 113 12.05 18.43 -7.60
CA ARG A 113 10.92 19.36 -7.44
C ARG A 113 9.76 18.74 -6.67
N MET A 114 9.43 17.48 -6.92
CA MET A 114 8.36 16.76 -6.20
C MET A 114 8.72 16.60 -4.71
N SER A 115 9.96 16.24 -4.39
CA SER A 115 10.46 16.13 -3.01
C SER A 115 10.33 17.48 -2.29
N ASN A 116 10.79 18.55 -2.90
CA ASN A 116 10.70 19.91 -2.33
C ASN A 116 9.23 20.35 -2.08
N LEU A 117 8.31 19.98 -2.99
CA LEU A 117 6.87 20.25 -2.81
C LEU A 117 6.27 19.45 -1.66
N GLN A 118 6.62 18.17 -1.54
CA GLN A 118 6.13 17.31 -0.45
C GLN A 118 6.63 17.80 0.91
N GLU A 119 7.94 18.13 1.02
CA GLU A 119 8.48 18.73 2.24
C GLU A 119 7.83 20.06 2.59
N GLY A 120 7.63 20.92 1.59
CA GLY A 120 6.94 22.21 1.75
C GLY A 120 5.51 22.02 2.25
N SER A 121 4.78 21.06 1.70
CA SER A 121 3.41 20.74 2.12
C SER A 121 3.36 20.19 3.54
N GLN A 122 4.26 19.28 3.91
CA GLN A 122 4.36 18.76 5.28
C GLN A 122 4.68 19.87 6.29
N LYS A 123 5.63 20.74 5.97
CA LYS A 123 5.95 21.90 6.80
C LYS A 123 4.75 22.84 6.95
N LYS A 124 3.99 23.06 5.87
CA LYS A 124 2.78 23.88 5.91
C LYS A 124 1.70 23.25 6.79
N GLU A 125 1.44 21.97 6.65
CA GLU A 125 0.39 21.27 7.41
C GLU A 125 0.71 21.10 8.89
N LEU A 126 1.96 20.81 9.24
CA LEU A 126 2.37 20.50 10.62
C LEU A 126 2.87 21.72 11.38
N ILE A 127 3.66 22.58 10.72
CA ILE A 127 4.38 23.66 11.39
C ILE A 127 3.57 24.97 11.37
N LEU A 128 2.92 25.30 10.25
CA LEU A 128 2.21 26.58 10.11
C LEU A 128 1.11 26.80 11.16
N PRO A 129 0.27 25.80 11.52
CA PRO A 129 -0.72 25.98 12.58
C PRO A 129 -0.08 26.29 13.93
N ALA A 130 0.99 25.58 14.28
CA ALA A 130 1.72 25.80 15.53
C ALA A 130 2.37 27.20 15.58
N LEU A 131 3.02 27.62 14.49
CA LEU A 131 3.61 28.97 14.40
C LEU A 131 2.52 30.06 14.47
N SER A 132 1.38 29.85 13.84
CA SER A 132 0.26 30.78 13.90
C SER A 132 -0.29 30.92 15.31
N GLN A 133 -0.40 29.82 16.05
CA GLN A 133 -0.81 29.84 17.45
C GLN A 133 0.23 30.55 18.34
N ILE A 134 1.51 30.29 18.16
CA ILE A 134 2.59 30.97 18.89
C ILE A 134 2.55 32.48 18.59
N LYS A 135 2.25 32.88 17.34
CA LYS A 135 2.19 34.26 16.90
C LYS A 135 1.23 35.13 17.71
N GLU A 136 0.17 34.56 18.26
CA GLU A 136 -0.79 35.28 19.09
C GLU A 136 -0.19 35.84 20.40
N TYR A 137 0.89 35.21 20.87
CA TYR A 137 1.57 35.57 22.12
C TYR A 137 2.76 36.54 21.94
N TYR A 138 3.19 36.81 20.70
CA TYR A 138 4.35 37.64 20.43
C TYR A 138 4.01 38.88 19.60
N LYS A 139 4.42 40.07 20.08
CA LYS A 139 4.22 41.35 19.39
C LYS A 139 5.12 41.43 18.13
N ASP A 140 4.60 42.02 17.07
CA ASP A 140 5.29 42.17 15.78
C ASP A 140 6.55 43.06 15.84
N ASN A 141 6.73 43.87 16.90
CA ASN A 141 7.86 44.77 17.06
C ASN A 141 9.07 44.10 17.73
N THR A 142 8.96 42.88 18.28
CA THR A 142 10.06 42.10 18.80
C THR A 142 10.83 41.42 17.69
N GLU A 143 12.11 41.11 17.87
CA GLU A 143 12.91 40.36 16.87
C GLU A 143 12.29 39.00 16.55
N PHE A 144 11.90 38.25 17.60
CA PHE A 144 11.25 36.96 17.42
C PHE A 144 9.87 37.07 16.72
N GLY A 145 9.08 38.08 17.10
CA GLY A 145 7.77 38.34 16.45
C GLY A 145 7.90 38.65 14.96
N LYS A 146 8.95 39.41 14.56
CA LYS A 146 9.26 39.67 13.15
C LYS A 146 9.71 38.41 12.41
N ALA A 147 10.63 37.62 13.01
CA ALA A 147 11.10 36.37 12.44
C ALA A 147 9.93 35.37 12.25
N LEU A 148 9.08 35.25 13.27
CA LEU A 148 7.90 34.38 13.25
C LEU A 148 6.90 34.78 12.14
N LYS A 149 6.61 36.09 12.01
CA LYS A 149 5.77 36.61 10.93
C LYS A 149 6.35 36.37 9.55
N THR A 150 7.67 36.50 9.40
CA THR A 150 8.38 36.23 8.14
C THR A 150 8.26 34.75 7.78
N GLU A 151 8.47 33.85 8.74
CA GLU A 151 8.40 32.40 8.52
C GLU A 151 6.95 31.96 8.20
N ILE A 152 5.96 32.45 8.95
CA ILE A 152 4.54 32.22 8.64
C ILE A 152 4.23 32.67 7.22
N SER A 153 4.68 33.87 6.83
CA SER A 153 4.46 34.39 5.48
C SER A 153 5.16 33.53 4.42
N ARG A 154 6.36 33.02 4.70
CA ARG A 154 7.10 32.13 3.81
C ARG A 154 6.37 30.80 3.60
N LEU A 155 5.92 30.16 4.68
CA LEU A 155 5.19 28.88 4.63
C LEU A 155 3.78 29.04 4.04
N SER A 156 3.13 30.21 4.21
CA SER A 156 1.80 30.50 3.66
C SER A 156 1.81 30.77 2.16
N ARG A 157 2.96 31.15 1.58
CA ARG A 157 3.06 31.34 0.14
C ARG A 157 2.74 30.03 -0.57
N SER A 158 1.88 30.10 -1.59
CA SER A 158 1.70 28.97 -2.50
C SER A 158 3.06 28.64 -3.16
N SER A 159 3.35 27.37 -3.33
CA SER A 159 4.50 26.90 -4.11
C SER A 159 4.58 27.68 -5.43
N GLU A 160 5.80 28.03 -5.86
CA GLU A 160 6.03 28.63 -7.17
C GLU A 160 5.22 27.91 -8.26
N GLY A 161 4.66 28.67 -9.20
CA GLY A 161 3.78 28.15 -10.23
C GLY A 161 4.42 26.96 -10.96
N ILE A 162 3.80 25.81 -10.88
CA ILE A 162 4.25 24.60 -11.58
C ILE A 162 3.79 24.74 -13.02
N ASN A 163 4.74 24.70 -13.96
CA ASN A 163 4.43 24.73 -15.38
C ASN A 163 3.84 23.38 -15.83
N PRO A 164 2.57 23.29 -16.25
CA PRO A 164 1.91 22.03 -16.61
C PRO A 164 2.52 21.36 -17.85
N THR A 165 3.22 22.10 -18.71
CA THR A 165 3.87 21.54 -19.90
C THR A 165 5.22 20.89 -19.55
N GLN A 166 5.96 21.47 -18.61
CA GLN A 166 7.26 20.96 -18.19
C GLN A 166 7.14 19.82 -17.18
N HIS A 167 6.18 19.95 -16.25
CA HIS A 167 5.92 19.02 -15.15
C HIS A 167 4.44 18.65 -15.06
N PRO A 168 3.93 17.88 -16.05
CA PRO A 168 2.51 17.56 -16.14
C PRO A 168 2.00 16.75 -14.95
N PHE A 169 2.79 15.79 -14.47
CA PHE A 169 2.39 14.97 -13.34
C PHE A 169 2.40 15.74 -12.02
N ILE A 170 3.46 16.53 -11.77
CA ILE A 170 3.55 17.35 -10.54
C ILE A 170 2.42 18.37 -10.49
N TYR A 171 2.13 19.03 -11.63
CA TYR A 171 1.00 19.98 -11.75
C TYR A 171 -0.34 19.29 -11.44
N TYR A 172 -0.58 18.12 -12.06
CA TYR A 172 -1.78 17.33 -11.83
C TYR A 172 -1.93 16.96 -10.35
N TYR A 173 -0.87 16.39 -9.76
CA TYR A 173 -0.86 15.96 -8.36
C TYR A 173 -1.12 17.12 -7.41
N ASN A 174 -0.32 18.18 -7.50
CA ASN A 174 -0.40 19.31 -6.56
C ASN A 174 -1.73 20.06 -6.66
N THR A 175 -2.25 20.26 -7.87
CA THR A 175 -3.53 20.95 -8.09
C THR A 175 -4.69 20.15 -7.48
N ASN A 176 -4.73 18.83 -7.72
CA ASN A 176 -5.83 18.00 -7.27
C ASN A 176 -5.72 17.67 -5.76
N TYR A 177 -4.51 17.44 -5.24
CA TYR A 177 -4.28 17.32 -3.80
C TYR A 177 -4.77 18.57 -3.07
N SER A 178 -4.35 19.76 -3.52
CA SER A 178 -4.76 21.04 -2.93
C SER A 178 -6.26 21.28 -3.00
N LYS A 179 -6.94 20.79 -4.05
CA LYS A 179 -8.38 20.98 -4.23
C LYS A 179 -9.21 20.02 -3.40
N PHE A 180 -8.87 18.73 -3.38
CA PHE A 180 -9.73 17.68 -2.85
C PHE A 180 -9.29 17.11 -1.49
N LEU A 181 -8.03 17.30 -1.10
CA LEU A 181 -7.43 16.65 0.06
C LEU A 181 -6.79 17.61 1.07
N SER A 182 -6.64 18.88 0.74
CA SER A 182 -6.08 19.85 1.70
C SER A 182 -7.08 20.17 2.81
N ASN A 183 -6.58 20.36 4.04
CA ASN A 183 -7.38 20.75 5.21
C ASN A 183 -7.85 22.22 5.18
N ASP A 184 -7.89 22.86 4.01
CA ASP A 184 -8.33 24.24 3.86
C ASP A 184 -9.86 24.34 3.96
N ALA A 185 -10.35 24.71 5.15
CA ALA A 185 -11.78 24.85 5.43
C ALA A 185 -12.53 25.85 4.52
N SER A 186 -11.80 26.72 3.80
CA SER A 186 -12.39 27.65 2.83
C SER A 186 -12.79 26.95 1.52
N LYS A 187 -12.26 25.76 1.24
CA LYS A 187 -12.52 24.97 0.02
C LYS A 187 -13.58 23.91 0.29
N LYS A 188 -14.85 24.30 0.15
CA LYS A 188 -15.94 23.31 0.21
C LYS A 188 -16.04 22.60 -1.15
N VAL A 189 -15.75 21.30 -1.16
CA VAL A 189 -15.89 20.43 -2.33
C VAL A 189 -17.19 19.64 -2.19
N SER A 190 -18.03 19.66 -3.22
CA SER A 190 -19.25 18.84 -3.25
C SER A 190 -18.98 17.42 -3.75
N GLN A 191 -19.90 16.48 -3.46
CA GLN A 191 -19.82 15.14 -4.03
C GLN A 191 -19.82 15.18 -5.56
N ASP A 192 -20.60 16.07 -6.19
CA ASP A 192 -20.64 16.18 -7.65
C ASP A 192 -19.31 16.69 -8.24
N ASP A 193 -18.58 17.57 -7.52
CA ASP A 193 -17.24 17.97 -7.94
C ASP A 193 -16.27 16.79 -7.94
N ILE A 194 -16.37 15.92 -6.91
CA ILE A 194 -15.51 14.73 -6.80
C ILE A 194 -15.88 13.73 -7.90
N ILE A 195 -17.16 13.44 -8.11
CA ILE A 195 -17.61 12.56 -9.21
C ILE A 195 -17.09 13.07 -10.56
N ASN A 196 -17.27 14.37 -10.84
CA ASN A 196 -16.81 14.96 -12.08
C ASN A 196 -15.28 14.89 -12.23
N PHE A 197 -14.55 15.05 -11.13
CA PHE A 197 -13.09 14.89 -11.14
C PHE A 197 -12.69 13.46 -11.49
N ILE A 198 -13.27 12.45 -10.82
CA ILE A 198 -12.95 11.04 -11.08
C ILE A 198 -13.35 10.67 -12.52
N ASP A 199 -14.53 11.08 -12.99
CA ASP A 199 -15.05 10.77 -14.34
C ASP A 199 -14.18 11.37 -15.45
N LYS A 200 -13.71 12.62 -15.29
CA LYS A 200 -13.00 13.37 -16.33
C LYS A 200 -11.48 13.34 -16.23
N SER A 201 -10.92 12.76 -15.18
CA SER A 201 -9.47 12.63 -15.04
C SER A 201 -8.87 11.74 -16.14
N ASN A 202 -7.63 12.02 -16.49
CA ASN A 202 -6.83 11.11 -17.29
C ASN A 202 -6.25 9.96 -16.42
N ASP A 203 -5.39 9.12 -16.99
CA ASP A 203 -4.80 7.96 -16.32
C ASP A 203 -3.89 8.31 -15.12
N MET A 204 -3.52 9.58 -14.98
CA MET A 204 -2.76 10.02 -13.80
C MET A 204 -3.55 9.88 -12.50
N LEU A 205 -4.88 9.75 -12.54
CA LEU A 205 -5.65 9.49 -11.33
C LEU A 205 -5.28 8.15 -10.69
N GLU A 206 -5.20 7.10 -11.51
CA GLU A 206 -4.86 5.75 -11.06
C GLU A 206 -3.39 5.61 -10.68
N THR A 207 -2.52 6.45 -11.26
CA THR A 207 -1.07 6.39 -11.04
C THR A 207 -0.53 7.40 -10.01
N SER A 208 -1.40 8.26 -9.45
CA SER A 208 -0.99 9.37 -8.57
C SER A 208 -1.11 9.11 -7.08
N SER A 209 -1.65 7.96 -6.64
CA SER A 209 -2.08 7.69 -5.25
C SER A 209 -3.21 8.59 -4.73
N LEU A 210 -3.80 9.46 -5.55
CA LEU A 210 -4.89 10.34 -5.13
C LEU A 210 -6.25 9.65 -5.09
N LEU A 211 -6.46 8.56 -5.84
CA LEU A 211 -7.78 7.95 -6.00
C LEU A 211 -8.39 7.53 -4.67
N ARG A 212 -7.68 6.74 -3.86
CA ARG A 212 -8.20 6.26 -2.57
C ARG A 212 -8.53 7.40 -1.59
N PRO A 213 -7.62 8.36 -1.31
CA PRO A 213 -7.96 9.50 -0.45
C PRO A 213 -9.13 10.33 -0.95
N VAL A 214 -9.26 10.51 -2.28
CA VAL A 214 -10.40 11.23 -2.88
C VAL A 214 -11.69 10.44 -2.69
N LEU A 215 -11.70 9.11 -2.81
CA LEU A 215 -12.86 8.27 -2.52
C LEU A 215 -13.25 8.33 -1.04
N VAL A 216 -12.28 8.33 -0.12
CA VAL A 216 -12.55 8.52 1.31
C VAL A 216 -13.17 9.90 1.57
N SER A 217 -12.63 10.96 0.95
CA SER A 217 -13.22 12.31 1.01
C SER A 217 -14.65 12.33 0.46
N TYR A 218 -14.90 11.63 -0.64
CA TYR A 218 -16.23 11.48 -1.23
C TYR A 218 -17.25 10.87 -0.27
N LEU A 219 -16.88 9.75 0.37
CA LEU A 219 -17.72 9.06 1.34
C LEU A 219 -18.02 9.95 2.55
N ASN A 220 -17.00 10.65 3.08
CA ASN A 220 -17.14 11.55 4.21
C ASN A 220 -18.06 12.76 3.89
N THR A 221 -18.01 13.29 2.67
CA THR A 221 -18.84 14.42 2.23
C THR A 221 -20.31 14.05 2.15
N GLY A 222 -20.66 12.77 1.89
CA GLY A 222 -22.04 12.27 1.80
C GLY A 222 -22.72 12.04 3.15
N GLY A 223 -21.95 11.98 4.23
CA GLY A 223 -22.42 11.59 5.57
C GLY A 223 -22.80 10.10 5.67
N ASN A 224 -22.84 9.59 6.90
CA ASN A 224 -23.02 8.16 7.18
C ASN A 224 -24.39 7.57 6.75
N THR A 225 -25.41 8.41 6.57
CA THR A 225 -26.78 7.95 6.32
C THR A 225 -27.06 7.54 4.85
N ASN A 226 -26.18 7.90 3.91
CA ASN A 226 -26.42 7.72 2.46
C ASN A 226 -25.27 7.06 1.70
N VAL A 227 -24.41 6.28 2.37
CA VAL A 227 -23.22 5.68 1.76
C VAL A 227 -23.59 4.85 0.52
N SER A 228 -24.55 3.94 0.64
CA SER A 228 -24.97 3.08 -0.50
C SER A 228 -25.42 3.90 -1.70
N THR A 229 -26.31 4.88 -1.49
CA THR A 229 -26.83 5.74 -2.56
C THR A 229 -25.72 6.54 -3.22
N SER A 230 -24.79 7.07 -2.43
CA SER A 230 -23.63 7.81 -2.94
C SER A 230 -22.73 6.92 -3.80
N VAL A 231 -22.41 5.73 -3.32
CA VAL A 231 -21.56 4.77 -4.06
C VAL A 231 -22.25 4.30 -5.35
N ASP A 232 -23.53 3.95 -5.29
CA ASP A 232 -24.31 3.55 -6.48
C ASP A 232 -24.30 4.69 -7.52
N LYS A 233 -24.55 5.94 -7.11
CA LYS A 233 -24.46 7.14 -7.98
C LYS A 233 -23.09 7.28 -8.64
N LEU A 234 -22.02 7.08 -7.88
CA LEU A 234 -20.65 7.17 -8.41
C LEU A 234 -20.40 6.08 -9.45
N LEU A 235 -20.71 4.81 -9.13
CA LEU A 235 -20.49 3.67 -10.01
C LEU A 235 -21.34 3.74 -11.28
N ASP A 236 -22.59 4.19 -11.18
CA ASP A 236 -23.47 4.42 -12.35
C ASP A 236 -22.87 5.48 -13.28
N ARG A 237 -22.35 6.58 -12.71
CA ARG A 237 -21.72 7.66 -13.49
C ARG A 237 -20.47 7.19 -14.22
N LEU A 238 -19.60 6.41 -13.55
CA LEU A 238 -18.34 5.91 -14.10
C LEU A 238 -18.55 4.72 -15.04
N LYS A 239 -19.72 4.08 -15.01
CA LYS A 239 -20.02 2.81 -15.67
C LYS A 239 -19.06 1.72 -15.21
N VAL A 240 -19.51 0.94 -14.26
CA VAL A 240 -18.68 -0.06 -13.56
C VAL A 240 -17.95 -1.05 -14.48
N GLU A 241 -18.44 -1.26 -15.70
CA GLU A 241 -17.83 -2.10 -16.73
C GLU A 241 -16.55 -1.49 -17.35
N THR A 242 -16.34 -0.19 -17.18
CA THR A 242 -15.11 0.46 -17.69
C THR A 242 -13.90 0.13 -16.81
N PRO A 243 -12.66 0.20 -17.35
CA PRO A 243 -11.46 -0.02 -16.54
C PRO A 243 -11.40 0.87 -15.27
N ARG A 244 -11.76 2.15 -15.39
CA ARG A 244 -11.84 3.09 -14.26
C ARG A 244 -12.93 2.70 -13.27
N GLY A 245 -14.13 2.36 -13.75
CA GLY A 245 -15.22 1.89 -12.90
C GLY A 245 -14.84 0.66 -12.09
N GLN A 246 -14.13 -0.29 -12.69
CA GLN A 246 -13.63 -1.48 -12.01
C GLN A 246 -12.51 -1.14 -11.00
N THR A 247 -11.62 -0.20 -11.30
CA THR A 247 -10.59 0.26 -10.34
C THR A 247 -11.25 0.95 -9.14
N VAL A 248 -12.22 1.84 -9.38
CA VAL A 248 -12.99 2.51 -8.31
C VAL A 248 -13.78 1.49 -7.48
N LEU A 249 -14.43 0.53 -8.10
CA LEU A 249 -15.12 -0.56 -7.39
C LEU A 249 -14.16 -1.35 -6.50
N SER A 250 -12.96 -1.66 -7.00
CA SER A 250 -11.92 -2.35 -6.22
C SER A 250 -11.48 -1.53 -5.01
N GLU A 251 -11.21 -0.23 -5.20
CA GLU A 251 -10.82 0.67 -4.12
C GLU A 251 -11.92 0.79 -3.05
N LEU A 252 -13.18 0.88 -3.46
CA LEU A 252 -14.32 0.95 -2.52
C LEU A 252 -14.46 -0.33 -1.70
N ILE A 253 -14.32 -1.52 -2.34
CA ILE A 253 -14.33 -2.81 -1.62
C ILE A 253 -13.21 -2.84 -0.57
N ASP A 254 -11.99 -2.45 -0.93
CA ASP A 254 -10.84 -2.41 -0.02
C ASP A 254 -11.04 -1.35 1.09
N ILE A 255 -11.64 -0.19 0.79
CA ILE A 255 -11.99 0.84 1.79
C ILE A 255 -13.00 0.28 2.79
N PHE A 256 -14.07 -0.36 2.32
CA PHE A 256 -15.08 -0.92 3.20
C PHE A 256 -14.54 -2.04 4.09
N ASP A 257 -13.56 -2.80 3.61
CA ASP A 257 -12.88 -3.80 4.42
C ASP A 257 -12.04 -3.16 5.54
N VAL A 258 -11.22 -2.16 5.19
CA VAL A 258 -10.36 -1.43 6.15
C VAL A 258 -11.17 -0.73 7.25
N TYR A 259 -12.34 -0.20 6.92
CA TYR A 259 -13.22 0.51 7.86
C TYR A 259 -14.30 -0.38 8.48
N ASP A 260 -14.18 -1.71 8.34
CA ASP A 260 -15.11 -2.74 8.87
C ASP A 260 -16.59 -2.53 8.48
N MET A 261 -16.82 -2.04 7.28
CA MET A 261 -18.16 -1.82 6.71
C MET A 261 -18.61 -3.06 5.93
N GLN A 262 -18.76 -4.20 6.60
CA GLN A 262 -18.92 -5.53 5.98
C GLN A 262 -20.16 -5.64 5.08
N ASP A 263 -21.30 -5.02 5.42
CA ASP A 263 -22.51 -5.05 4.58
C ASP A 263 -22.26 -4.38 3.22
N PHE A 264 -21.58 -3.23 3.20
CA PHE A 264 -21.23 -2.54 1.96
C PHE A 264 -20.19 -3.33 1.17
N LYS A 265 -19.15 -3.84 1.86
CA LYS A 265 -18.16 -4.73 1.23
C LYS A 265 -18.84 -5.89 0.51
N ASN A 266 -19.74 -6.62 1.20
CA ASN A 266 -20.43 -7.77 0.64
C ASN A 266 -21.35 -7.39 -0.54
N LYS A 267 -22.08 -6.27 -0.45
CA LYS A 267 -22.88 -5.74 -1.56
C LYS A 267 -22.04 -5.54 -2.81
N TYR A 268 -20.91 -4.84 -2.70
CA TYR A 268 -20.09 -4.46 -3.85
C TYR A 268 -19.19 -5.61 -4.35
N LEU A 269 -18.78 -6.54 -3.48
CA LEU A 269 -18.22 -7.82 -3.91
C LEU A 269 -19.23 -8.64 -4.74
N GLY A 270 -20.49 -8.68 -4.31
CA GLY A 270 -21.57 -9.32 -5.07
C GLY A 270 -21.75 -8.66 -6.43
N MET A 271 -21.73 -7.33 -6.51
CA MET A 271 -21.76 -6.60 -7.79
C MET A 271 -20.57 -6.99 -8.68
N ALA A 272 -19.35 -6.98 -8.14
CA ALA A 272 -18.14 -7.32 -8.88
C ALA A 272 -18.14 -8.76 -9.42
N LYS A 273 -18.60 -9.74 -8.62
CA LYS A 273 -18.74 -11.15 -9.03
C LYS A 273 -19.74 -11.36 -10.17
N ASN A 274 -20.72 -10.46 -10.31
CA ASN A 274 -21.79 -10.55 -11.32
C ASN A 274 -21.53 -9.74 -12.60
N LEU A 275 -20.39 -9.05 -12.72
CA LEU A 275 -20.03 -8.33 -13.93
C LEU A 275 -19.88 -9.29 -15.11
N LYS A 276 -20.46 -8.92 -16.27
CA LYS A 276 -20.43 -9.73 -17.50
C LYS A 276 -19.45 -9.21 -18.55
N CYS A 277 -18.59 -8.28 -18.17
CA CYS A 277 -17.53 -7.75 -19.02
C CYS A 277 -16.18 -8.41 -18.72
N THR A 278 -15.16 -8.08 -19.50
CA THR A 278 -13.77 -8.46 -19.20
C THR A 278 -13.34 -7.81 -17.89
N ILE A 279 -12.88 -8.63 -16.94
CA ILE A 279 -12.43 -8.16 -15.62
C ILE A 279 -10.97 -7.72 -15.73
N THR A 280 -10.68 -6.53 -15.22
CA THR A 280 -9.31 -5.99 -15.14
C THR A 280 -8.49 -6.74 -14.10
N ASP A 281 -7.15 -6.74 -14.25
CA ASP A 281 -6.25 -7.38 -13.29
C ASP A 281 -6.40 -6.80 -11.86
N ARG A 282 -6.69 -5.49 -11.76
CA ARG A 282 -6.94 -4.83 -10.47
C ARG A 282 -8.16 -5.42 -9.76
N LEU A 283 -9.29 -5.55 -10.46
CA LEU A 283 -10.52 -6.12 -9.89
C LEU A 283 -10.37 -7.63 -9.65
N ALA A 284 -9.72 -8.36 -10.58
CA ALA A 284 -9.44 -9.77 -10.40
C ALA A 284 -8.61 -10.06 -9.13
N SER A 285 -7.61 -9.22 -8.86
CA SER A 285 -6.80 -9.30 -7.63
C SER A 285 -7.67 -9.09 -6.37
N THR A 286 -8.53 -8.07 -6.36
CA THR A 286 -9.45 -7.81 -5.23
C THR A 286 -10.42 -8.97 -5.01
N LEU A 287 -11.02 -9.50 -6.09
CA LEU A 287 -11.91 -10.66 -5.99
C LEU A 287 -11.18 -11.89 -5.43
N LYS A 288 -9.95 -12.15 -5.91
CA LYS A 288 -9.14 -13.29 -5.48
C LYS A 288 -8.76 -13.20 -4.00
N SER A 289 -8.23 -12.05 -3.55
CA SER A 289 -7.81 -11.88 -2.15
C SER A 289 -9.00 -12.03 -1.19
N ASN A 290 -10.17 -11.51 -1.55
CA ASN A 290 -11.39 -11.70 -0.77
C ASN A 290 -11.88 -13.15 -0.78
N ALA A 291 -11.86 -13.83 -1.93
CA ALA A 291 -12.26 -15.24 -2.05
C ALA A 291 -11.34 -16.17 -1.23
N ASN A 292 -10.06 -15.86 -1.13
CA ASN A 292 -9.09 -16.63 -0.33
C ASN A 292 -9.46 -16.68 1.16
N VAL A 293 -10.22 -15.71 1.65
CA VAL A 293 -10.56 -15.55 3.07
C VAL A 293 -12.05 -15.59 3.35
N GLU A 294 -12.87 -16.05 2.41
CA GLU A 294 -14.30 -16.30 2.65
C GLU A 294 -14.49 -17.46 3.63
N ILE A 295 -15.50 -17.37 4.50
CA ILE A 295 -15.87 -18.50 5.39
C ILE A 295 -16.24 -19.70 4.51
N GLY A 296 -15.65 -20.86 4.81
CA GLY A 296 -15.80 -22.09 4.02
C GLY A 296 -14.71 -22.29 2.95
N ALA A 297 -13.96 -21.26 2.60
CA ALA A 297 -12.78 -21.40 1.71
C ALA A 297 -11.65 -22.17 2.40
N VAL A 298 -10.85 -22.87 1.62
CA VAL A 298 -9.58 -23.44 2.11
C VAL A 298 -8.57 -22.31 2.23
N PHE A 299 -8.09 -22.06 3.45
CA PHE A 299 -7.09 -21.06 3.73
C PHE A 299 -5.82 -21.33 2.90
N PRO A 300 -5.30 -20.38 2.12
CA PRO A 300 -4.11 -20.62 1.29
C PRO A 300 -2.94 -21.14 2.12
N ASN A 301 -2.21 -22.11 1.60
CA ASN A 301 -1.04 -22.67 2.31
C ASN A 301 0.09 -21.63 2.34
N TYR A 302 0.81 -21.60 3.44
CA TYR A 302 1.93 -20.70 3.66
C TYR A 302 3.20 -21.51 3.96
N ASN A 303 4.30 -21.22 3.27
CA ASN A 303 5.60 -21.79 3.53
C ASN A 303 6.32 -20.97 4.60
N PHE A 304 6.67 -21.59 5.71
CA PHE A 304 7.39 -20.93 6.78
C PHE A 304 8.81 -20.52 6.36
N HIS A 305 9.26 -19.36 6.85
CA HIS A 305 10.58 -18.77 6.53
C HIS A 305 11.56 -18.96 7.69
N ILE A 306 11.18 -18.60 8.89
CA ILE A 306 11.98 -18.69 10.12
C ILE A 306 11.12 -19.26 11.28
N PRO A 307 10.56 -20.47 11.11
CA PRO A 307 9.58 -21.00 12.05
C PRO A 307 10.19 -21.29 13.42
N ILE A 308 9.45 -20.92 14.46
CA ILE A 308 9.78 -21.17 15.86
C ILE A 308 8.66 -22.01 16.47
N ASN A 309 9.03 -22.92 17.37
CA ASN A 309 8.14 -23.87 18.07
C ASN A 309 7.43 -24.88 17.15
N THR A 310 8.00 -25.16 15.96
CA THR A 310 7.49 -26.18 15.06
C THR A 310 8.60 -26.73 14.15
N ASN A 311 8.43 -27.98 13.71
CA ASN A 311 9.21 -28.59 12.63
C ASN A 311 8.42 -28.63 11.31
N ALA A 312 7.17 -28.15 11.29
CA ALA A 312 6.37 -28.06 10.08
C ALA A 312 7.02 -27.07 9.08
N LYS A 313 6.94 -27.40 7.81
CA LYS A 313 7.47 -26.54 6.74
C LYS A 313 6.42 -25.56 6.22
N THR A 314 5.16 -25.92 6.36
CA THR A 314 4.03 -25.13 5.89
C THR A 314 2.91 -25.08 6.94
N LEU A 315 2.02 -24.12 6.81
CA LEU A 315 0.83 -24.01 7.68
C LEU A 315 -0.05 -25.26 7.59
N HIS A 316 -0.21 -25.84 6.41
CA HIS A 316 -1.03 -27.03 6.22
C HIS A 316 -0.39 -28.32 6.80
N ASP A 317 0.92 -28.33 7.07
CA ASP A 317 1.58 -29.46 7.73
C ASP A 317 1.23 -29.55 9.22
N ILE A 318 0.76 -28.46 9.82
CA ILE A 318 0.35 -28.44 11.23
C ILE A 318 -0.95 -29.23 11.38
N LYS A 319 -0.90 -30.31 12.18
CA LYS A 319 -2.05 -31.17 12.45
C LYS A 319 -2.73 -30.72 13.75
N ALA A 320 -4.00 -30.41 13.66
CA ALA A 320 -4.86 -29.99 14.77
C ALA A 320 -6.34 -30.15 14.39
N ASP A 321 -7.21 -30.24 15.38
CA ASP A 321 -8.66 -30.23 15.14
C ASP A 321 -9.11 -28.84 14.68
N ASN A 322 -8.52 -27.81 15.29
CA ASN A 322 -8.67 -26.43 14.83
C ASN A 322 -7.34 -25.67 14.87
N LYS A 323 -7.22 -24.64 14.05
CA LYS A 323 -6.10 -23.70 14.07
C LYS A 323 -6.61 -22.28 14.25
N ILE A 324 -5.94 -21.52 15.12
CA ILE A 324 -6.08 -20.08 15.22
C ILE A 324 -4.89 -19.45 14.47
N VAL A 325 -5.13 -18.84 13.32
CA VAL A 325 -4.11 -18.10 12.59
C VAL A 325 -4.22 -16.62 12.97
N ILE A 326 -3.09 -16.02 13.34
CA ILE A 326 -3.02 -14.63 13.80
C ILE A 326 -1.99 -13.89 12.97
N PHE A 327 -2.40 -12.77 12.37
CA PHE A 327 -1.48 -11.78 11.83
C PHE A 327 -1.29 -10.67 12.85
N TRP A 328 -0.01 -10.37 13.19
CA TRP A 328 0.32 -9.47 14.29
C TRP A 328 1.64 -8.73 14.05
N SER A 329 1.99 -7.76 14.90
CA SER A 329 3.32 -7.14 14.92
C SER A 329 3.74 -6.83 16.35
N SER A 330 5.05 -6.85 16.61
CA SER A 330 5.63 -6.50 17.92
C SER A 330 5.45 -5.03 18.30
N THR A 331 5.17 -4.19 17.33
CA THR A 331 4.95 -2.73 17.51
C THR A 331 3.47 -2.35 17.49
N CYS A 332 2.57 -3.31 17.39
CA CYS A 332 1.14 -3.08 17.36
C CYS A 332 0.55 -3.00 18.79
N SER A 333 0.01 -1.86 19.18
CA SER A 333 -0.57 -1.63 20.52
C SER A 333 -1.75 -2.54 20.83
N HIS A 334 -2.63 -2.81 19.86
CA HIS A 334 -3.74 -3.75 20.03
C HIS A 334 -3.23 -5.19 20.23
N CYS A 335 -2.20 -5.60 19.52
CA CYS A 335 -1.57 -6.90 19.72
C CYS A 335 -0.96 -7.02 21.12
N GLU A 336 -0.39 -5.94 21.66
CA GLU A 336 0.14 -5.92 23.04
C GLU A 336 -0.91 -6.14 24.10
N SER A 337 -2.14 -5.72 23.86
CA SER A 337 -3.28 -5.91 24.78
C SER A 337 -3.98 -7.25 24.60
N GLU A 338 -4.02 -7.81 23.40
CA GLU A 338 -4.81 -9.01 23.07
C GLU A 338 -4.01 -10.32 23.20
N LEU A 339 -2.77 -10.39 22.71
CA LEU A 339 -1.99 -11.64 22.74
C LEU A 339 -1.73 -12.20 24.14
N PRO A 340 -1.53 -11.40 25.20
CA PRO A 340 -1.45 -11.93 26.58
C PRO A 340 -2.71 -12.64 27.05
N GLN A 341 -3.90 -12.22 26.60
CA GLN A 341 -5.16 -12.89 26.95
C GLN A 341 -5.22 -14.28 26.32
N LEU A 342 -4.79 -14.39 25.05
CA LEU A 342 -4.68 -15.67 24.37
C LEU A 342 -3.63 -16.58 25.04
N LEU A 343 -2.49 -16.00 25.46
CA LEU A 343 -1.43 -16.73 26.17
C LEU A 343 -1.93 -17.32 27.48
N ALA A 344 -2.73 -16.57 28.25
CA ALA A 344 -3.31 -17.05 29.49
C ALA A 344 -4.19 -18.30 29.29
N LYS A 345 -4.76 -18.48 28.10
CA LYS A 345 -5.63 -19.61 27.73
C LYS A 345 -4.96 -20.65 26.83
N TYR A 346 -3.68 -20.51 26.57
CA TYR A 346 -2.96 -21.40 25.65
C TYR A 346 -3.03 -22.88 26.04
N ASN A 347 -2.85 -23.20 27.32
CA ASN A 347 -2.87 -24.60 27.78
C ASN A 347 -4.26 -25.24 27.61
N ASP A 348 -5.33 -24.50 27.85
CA ASP A 348 -6.71 -24.96 27.65
C ASP A 348 -7.00 -25.23 26.18
N LEU A 349 -6.55 -24.33 25.29
CA LEU A 349 -6.67 -24.49 23.84
C LEU A 349 -5.87 -25.72 23.35
N LYS A 350 -4.62 -25.82 23.79
CA LYS A 350 -3.73 -26.93 23.44
C LYS A 350 -4.27 -28.30 23.88
N ALA A 351 -4.86 -28.37 25.08
CA ALA A 351 -5.49 -29.58 25.60
C ALA A 351 -6.68 -30.06 24.75
N ARG A 352 -7.29 -29.15 23.96
CA ARG A 352 -8.37 -29.45 23.01
C ARG A 352 -7.88 -29.61 21.57
N ASN A 353 -6.59 -29.89 21.39
CA ASN A 353 -5.96 -30.02 20.07
C ASN A 353 -6.15 -28.80 19.15
N ILE A 354 -6.19 -27.58 19.74
CA ILE A 354 -6.25 -26.31 19.01
C ILE A 354 -4.84 -25.73 18.95
N GLN A 355 -4.31 -25.51 17.75
CA GLN A 355 -2.99 -24.95 17.52
C GLN A 355 -3.09 -23.47 17.15
N ILE A 356 -2.16 -22.66 17.66
CA ILE A 356 -2.04 -21.25 17.30
C ILE A 356 -0.86 -21.11 16.35
N VAL A 357 -1.07 -20.40 15.25
CA VAL A 357 -0.04 -20.05 14.25
C VAL A 357 -0.02 -18.53 14.11
N ALA A 358 1.03 -17.90 14.62
CA ALA A 358 1.19 -16.46 14.62
C ALA A 358 2.19 -16.05 13.52
N LEU A 359 1.70 -15.26 12.55
CA LEU A 359 2.43 -14.75 11.41
C LEU A 359 2.69 -13.25 11.62
N SER A 360 3.97 -12.88 11.77
CA SER A 360 4.32 -11.51 12.14
C SER A 360 4.57 -10.62 10.92
N LEU A 361 4.05 -9.38 10.99
CA LEU A 361 4.31 -8.28 10.08
C LEU A 361 5.47 -7.37 10.58
N ASP A 362 6.38 -7.91 11.35
CA ASP A 362 7.56 -7.17 11.77
C ASP A 362 8.57 -7.01 10.61
N THR A 363 9.35 -5.94 10.67
CA THR A 363 10.50 -5.71 9.78
C THR A 363 11.82 -5.83 10.52
N ASP A 364 11.81 -5.67 11.85
CA ASP A 364 12.98 -5.75 12.71
C ASP A 364 13.06 -7.12 13.39
N LYS A 365 14.14 -7.84 13.10
CA LYS A 365 14.35 -9.20 13.59
C LYS A 365 14.51 -9.25 15.12
N ASP A 366 15.17 -8.25 15.70
CA ASP A 366 15.48 -8.25 17.14
C ASP A 366 14.21 -8.01 17.95
N SER A 367 13.39 -7.05 17.54
CA SER A 367 12.07 -6.78 18.15
C SER A 367 11.16 -8.00 18.04
N TYR A 368 11.06 -8.62 16.86
CA TYR A 368 10.32 -9.85 16.64
C TYR A 368 10.81 -10.97 17.57
N THR A 369 12.12 -11.29 17.53
CA THR A 369 12.72 -12.38 18.31
C THR A 369 12.51 -12.18 19.80
N LYS A 370 12.69 -10.94 20.31
CA LYS A 370 12.47 -10.61 21.71
C LYS A 370 11.00 -10.89 22.13
N LYS A 371 10.04 -10.53 21.29
CA LYS A 371 8.61 -10.65 21.63
C LYS A 371 8.15 -12.11 21.62
N ILE A 372 8.58 -12.91 20.64
CA ILE A 372 8.13 -14.30 20.51
C ILE A 372 8.68 -15.24 21.58
N THR A 373 9.72 -14.85 22.35
CA THR A 373 10.22 -15.66 23.46
C THR A 373 9.15 -15.96 24.51
N ALA A 374 8.15 -15.10 24.64
CA ALA A 374 7.01 -15.29 25.52
C ALA A 374 5.91 -16.18 24.93
N PHE A 375 5.93 -16.50 23.63
CA PHE A 375 4.84 -17.17 22.93
C PHE A 375 5.18 -18.63 22.64
N PRO A 376 4.49 -19.60 23.29
CA PRO A 376 4.78 -21.02 23.17
C PRO A 376 4.21 -21.69 21.91
N TRP A 377 3.46 -20.97 21.10
CA TRP A 377 2.83 -21.44 19.86
C TRP A 377 3.75 -21.28 18.64
N VAL A 378 3.29 -21.73 17.49
CA VAL A 378 4.01 -21.58 16.24
C VAL A 378 4.12 -20.11 15.87
N ASN A 379 5.34 -19.64 15.64
CA ASN A 379 5.61 -18.28 15.20
C ASN A 379 6.44 -18.32 13.91
N ASP A 380 6.11 -17.43 12.96
CA ASP A 380 6.91 -17.21 11.75
C ASP A 380 6.82 -15.77 11.29
N SER A 381 7.80 -15.32 10.51
CA SER A 381 7.82 -13.98 9.91
C SER A 381 8.64 -14.00 8.62
N GLU A 382 8.19 -13.26 7.61
CA GLU A 382 9.01 -12.90 6.45
C GLU A 382 9.95 -11.73 6.74
N LEU A 383 9.75 -11.01 7.85
CA LEU A 383 10.44 -9.78 8.22
C LEU A 383 10.34 -8.68 7.15
N LYS A 384 9.22 -8.63 6.43
CA LYS A 384 8.95 -7.69 5.33
C LYS A 384 7.84 -6.68 5.64
N GLY A 385 7.30 -6.72 6.85
CA GLY A 385 6.18 -5.85 7.22
C GLY A 385 4.99 -6.03 6.28
N TRP A 386 4.41 -4.94 5.85
CA TRP A 386 3.30 -4.93 4.88
C TRP A 386 3.69 -5.33 3.44
N ASN A 387 4.99 -5.49 3.14
CA ASN A 387 5.47 -6.10 1.90
C ASN A 387 5.55 -7.64 1.98
N SER A 388 5.11 -8.25 3.09
CA SER A 388 4.97 -9.70 3.24
C SER A 388 3.89 -10.23 2.30
N SER A 389 4.07 -11.47 1.89
CA SER A 389 3.07 -12.17 1.06
C SER A 389 1.69 -12.29 1.73
N TYR A 390 1.62 -12.08 3.06
CA TYR A 390 0.37 -12.18 3.83
C TYR A 390 -0.64 -11.12 3.43
N ALA A 391 -0.23 -9.85 3.28
CA ALA A 391 -1.13 -8.74 3.09
C ALA A 391 -2.09 -8.99 1.93
N ASP A 392 -1.55 -9.35 0.78
CA ASP A 392 -2.35 -9.62 -0.41
C ASP A 392 -3.02 -11.00 -0.39
N THR A 393 -2.29 -12.05 0.04
CA THR A 393 -2.80 -13.42 -0.02
C THR A 393 -3.99 -13.63 0.91
N TYR A 394 -3.91 -13.07 2.11
CA TYR A 394 -4.92 -13.27 3.16
C TYR A 394 -5.74 -12.01 3.44
N ASN A 395 -5.67 -11.02 2.54
CA ASN A 395 -6.43 -9.77 2.62
C ASN A 395 -6.29 -9.10 4.00
N VAL A 396 -5.05 -9.02 4.52
CA VAL A 396 -4.74 -8.45 5.83
C VAL A 396 -4.51 -6.95 5.70
N HIS A 397 -5.30 -6.14 6.40
CA HIS A 397 -5.23 -4.68 6.36
C HIS A 397 -4.93 -4.06 7.73
N ALA A 398 -5.02 -4.85 8.80
CA ALA A 398 -4.77 -4.41 10.17
C ALA A 398 -4.17 -5.55 11.02
N THR A 399 -3.62 -5.21 12.18
CA THR A 399 -3.16 -6.18 13.18
C THR A 399 -3.75 -5.82 14.55
N PRO A 400 -4.18 -6.82 15.35
CA PRO A 400 -4.22 -8.24 14.98
C PRO A 400 -5.37 -8.57 14.02
N THR A 401 -5.19 -9.61 13.18
CA THR A 401 -6.25 -10.22 12.36
C THR A 401 -6.29 -11.71 12.67
N TYR A 402 -7.49 -12.26 12.89
CA TYR A 402 -7.69 -13.64 13.31
C TYR A 402 -8.47 -14.45 12.28
N PHE A 403 -8.07 -15.72 12.12
CA PHE A 403 -8.84 -16.73 11.39
C PHE A 403 -8.91 -18.01 12.24
N ILE A 404 -10.07 -18.64 12.26
CA ILE A 404 -10.24 -19.99 12.83
C ILE A 404 -10.43 -20.97 11.69
N LEU A 405 -9.58 -21.97 11.64
CA LEU A 405 -9.60 -23.03 10.62
C LEU A 405 -10.00 -24.36 11.24
N ASP A 406 -10.69 -25.20 10.45
CA ASP A 406 -10.92 -26.60 10.80
C ASP A 406 -9.68 -27.49 10.52
N ALA A 407 -9.77 -28.80 10.76
CA ALA A 407 -8.72 -29.77 10.51
C ALA A 407 -8.29 -29.84 9.03
N ASN A 408 -9.17 -29.48 8.11
CA ASN A 408 -8.94 -29.44 6.66
C ASN A 408 -8.45 -28.08 6.15
N ASN A 409 -8.09 -27.17 7.07
CA ASN A 409 -7.71 -25.79 6.78
C ASN A 409 -8.82 -24.94 6.14
N LYS A 410 -10.08 -25.30 6.30
CA LYS A 410 -11.19 -24.43 5.90
C LYS A 410 -11.42 -23.35 6.95
N ILE A 411 -11.66 -22.14 6.51
CA ILE A 411 -12.03 -21.01 7.37
C ILE A 411 -13.43 -21.26 7.91
N ILE A 412 -13.56 -21.37 9.22
CA ILE A 412 -14.85 -21.62 9.89
C ILE A 412 -15.32 -20.38 10.67
N ASN A 413 -14.41 -19.47 11.00
CA ASN A 413 -14.74 -18.18 11.61
C ASN A 413 -13.64 -17.14 11.36
N LYS A 414 -14.01 -15.84 11.44
CA LYS A 414 -13.12 -14.69 11.35
C LYS A 414 -13.43 -13.74 12.52
N PRO A 415 -12.91 -14.02 13.72
CA PRO A 415 -13.10 -13.16 14.88
C PRO A 415 -12.45 -11.79 14.69
N GLU A 416 -13.07 -10.74 15.22
CA GLU A 416 -12.50 -9.38 15.20
C GLU A 416 -11.48 -9.20 16.32
N HIS A 417 -11.76 -9.79 17.50
CA HIS A 417 -10.94 -9.64 18.69
C HIS A 417 -10.63 -10.99 19.35
N VAL A 418 -9.61 -11.00 20.21
CA VAL A 418 -9.27 -12.18 21.00
C VAL A 418 -10.43 -12.69 21.85
N GLY A 419 -11.28 -11.79 22.35
CA GLY A 419 -12.48 -12.15 23.11
C GLY A 419 -13.40 -13.07 22.32
N ASP A 420 -13.63 -12.76 21.05
CA ASP A 420 -14.48 -13.56 20.15
C ASP A 420 -13.85 -14.94 19.85
N VAL A 421 -12.50 -15.00 19.75
CA VAL A 421 -11.77 -16.27 19.64
C VAL A 421 -12.02 -17.15 20.85
N LEU A 422 -11.88 -16.59 22.05
CA LEU A 422 -12.07 -17.32 23.31
C LEU A 422 -13.53 -17.72 23.51
N GLU A 423 -14.48 -16.88 23.14
CA GLU A 423 -15.91 -17.17 23.17
C GLU A 423 -16.27 -18.31 22.21
N TYR A 424 -15.76 -18.27 20.97
CA TYR A 424 -15.97 -19.32 19.96
C TYR A 424 -15.58 -20.70 20.51
N PHE A 425 -14.44 -20.79 21.17
CA PHE A 425 -13.98 -22.03 21.78
C PHE A 425 -14.53 -22.26 23.20
N LYS A 426 -15.35 -21.36 23.74
CA LYS A 426 -15.90 -21.46 25.13
C LYS A 426 -14.79 -21.66 26.17
N VAL A 427 -13.69 -20.92 26.04
CA VAL A 427 -12.57 -20.90 26.97
C VAL A 427 -12.73 -19.65 27.85
N LYS A 428 -13.12 -19.86 29.13
CA LYS A 428 -13.36 -18.75 30.05
C LYS A 428 -12.11 -18.40 30.87
#